data_e0d63f2caf3a8719dc3b5abdea5b45f3
#
_entry.id   e0d63f2caf3a8719dc3b5abdea5b45f3
#
_cell.length_a   1.000
_cell.length_b   1.000
_cell.length_c   1.000
_cell.angle_alpha   90.00
_cell.angle_beta   90.00
_cell.angle_gamma   90.00
#
_symmetry.space_group_name_H-M   'P 1'
#
loop_
_entity.id
_entity.type
_entity.pdbx_description
1 polymer ?
#
loop_
_entity_poly.entity_id
_entity_poly.type
_entity_poly.pdbx_seq_one_letter_code
_entity_poly.pdbx_strand_id
1 'polypeptide(L)'
;MSGMLVGELILWLIVAIVAIVIIVYVVNWLYHRSSKEVSFVRTGFMGERVVINGGAFVLPFIHDYTPVNMNVLPMGIVRSRQDAVITRDRMRVDIEADFYVRVQPTREAVSIAAATLGRRTMEPEQLHTLLSGKFISAIRSVASEMTMEQMHEQRGDYVARVKANAAEALAQNGLELESVAITDLDQTDLEYFNPSNRFDAEGLTRLMEDIDRKSVV
;
A
#
# COMPACT_ATOMS: atom_id res chain seq x y z
N MET A 1 -6.02 -64.46 34.93
CA MET A 1 -6.67 -63.17 35.21
C MET A 1 -5.70 -61.97 35.12
N SER A 2 -4.45 -62.07 35.58
CA SER A 2 -3.47 -60.95 35.53
C SER A 2 -3.04 -60.53 34.11
N GLY A 3 -2.93 -61.47 33.16
CA GLY A 3 -2.50 -61.13 31.80
C GLY A 3 -3.56 -60.39 30.98
N MET A 4 -4.85 -60.62 31.21
CA MET A 4 -5.93 -59.86 30.58
C MET A 4 -5.97 -58.39 31.08
N LEU A 5 -5.81 -58.18 32.37
CA LEU A 5 -5.78 -56.83 32.94
C LEU A 5 -4.58 -56.04 32.45
N VAL A 6 -3.42 -56.67 32.28
CA VAL A 6 -2.23 -56.00 31.70
C VAL A 6 -2.45 -55.65 30.23
N GLY A 7 -3.10 -56.52 29.42
CA GLY A 7 -3.46 -56.25 28.04
C GLY A 7 -4.44 -55.09 27.89
N GLU A 8 -5.46 -55.02 28.76
CA GLU A 8 -6.40 -53.86 28.77
C GLU A 8 -5.72 -52.54 29.15
N LEU A 9 -4.84 -52.58 30.15
CA LEU A 9 -4.09 -51.37 30.54
C LEU A 9 -3.19 -50.88 29.43
N ILE A 10 -2.50 -51.77 28.71
CA ILE A 10 -1.68 -51.38 27.54
C ILE A 10 -2.54 -50.79 26.42
N LEU A 11 -3.71 -51.39 26.13
CA LEU A 11 -4.63 -50.89 25.13
C LEU A 11 -5.13 -49.48 25.48
N TRP A 12 -5.56 -49.24 26.71
CA TRP A 12 -6.00 -47.92 27.17
C TRP A 12 -4.87 -46.89 27.15
N LEU A 13 -3.63 -47.31 27.45
CA LEU A 13 -2.47 -46.44 27.36
C LEU A 13 -2.17 -46.03 25.90
N ILE A 14 -2.26 -46.95 24.96
CA ILE A 14 -2.10 -46.66 23.52
C ILE A 14 -3.21 -45.73 23.05
N VAL A 15 -4.47 -45.98 23.40
CA VAL A 15 -5.59 -45.11 23.07
C VAL A 15 -5.39 -43.69 23.63
N ALA A 16 -4.93 -43.58 24.88
CA ALA A 16 -4.65 -42.29 25.50
C ALA A 16 -3.53 -41.52 24.76
N ILE A 17 -2.44 -42.19 24.38
CA ILE A 17 -1.36 -41.60 23.60
C ILE A 17 -1.87 -41.10 22.25
N VAL A 18 -2.62 -41.93 21.52
CA VAL A 18 -3.19 -41.54 20.23
C VAL A 18 -4.14 -40.35 20.38
N ALA A 19 -4.98 -40.34 21.41
CA ALA A 19 -5.87 -39.22 21.69
C ALA A 19 -5.09 -37.92 21.96
N ILE A 20 -4.00 -37.97 22.77
CA ILE A 20 -3.14 -36.82 23.04
C ILE A 20 -2.50 -36.30 21.74
N VAL A 21 -1.99 -37.18 20.88
CA VAL A 21 -1.39 -36.80 19.60
C VAL A 21 -2.40 -36.09 18.72
N ILE A 22 -3.63 -36.63 18.64
CA ILE A 22 -4.71 -35.99 17.86
C ILE A 22 -5.05 -34.62 18.43
N ILE A 23 -5.19 -34.50 19.76
CA ILE A 23 -5.47 -33.21 20.42
C ILE A 23 -4.38 -32.20 20.11
N VAL A 24 -3.10 -32.57 20.26
CA VAL A 24 -1.96 -31.70 19.97
C VAL A 24 -1.97 -31.26 18.49
N TYR A 25 -2.26 -32.19 17.59
CA TYR A 25 -2.36 -31.89 16.15
C TYR A 25 -3.49 -30.90 15.89
N VAL A 26 -4.67 -31.12 16.43
CA VAL A 26 -5.84 -30.24 16.27
C VAL A 26 -5.57 -28.86 16.87
N VAL A 27 -5.00 -28.78 18.07
CA VAL A 27 -4.64 -27.50 18.73
C VAL A 27 -3.64 -26.73 17.86
N ASN A 28 -2.61 -27.42 17.36
CA ASN A 28 -1.62 -26.79 16.49
C ASN A 28 -2.20 -26.31 15.15
N TRP A 29 -3.13 -27.05 14.58
CA TRP A 29 -3.85 -26.68 13.35
C TRP A 29 -4.76 -25.46 13.54
N LEU A 30 -5.43 -25.37 14.69
CA LEU A 30 -6.30 -24.24 15.02
C LEU A 30 -5.54 -22.98 15.46
N TYR A 31 -4.28 -23.12 15.86
CA TYR A 31 -3.49 -21.99 16.38
C TYR A 31 -2.75 -21.27 15.26
N HIS A 32 -3.23 -20.09 14.89
CA HIS A 32 -2.60 -19.23 13.90
C HIS A 32 -1.70 -18.20 14.59
N ARG A 33 -0.46 -18.12 14.10
CA ARG A 33 0.54 -17.15 14.60
C ARG A 33 0.65 -15.99 13.62
N SER A 34 0.63 -14.76 14.12
CA SER A 34 1.09 -13.62 13.37
C SER A 34 2.62 -13.58 13.35
N SER A 35 3.18 -13.12 12.25
CA SER A 35 4.60 -12.79 12.15
C SER A 35 4.78 -11.27 12.20
N LYS A 36 6.04 -10.81 12.18
CA LYS A 36 6.32 -9.37 12.05
C LYS A 36 5.89 -8.82 10.69
N GLU A 37 5.83 -9.69 9.68
CA GLU A 37 5.48 -9.35 8.31
C GLU A 37 3.98 -9.43 8.04
N VAL A 38 3.25 -10.28 8.77
CA VAL A 38 1.84 -10.53 8.55
C VAL A 38 1.09 -10.49 9.86
N SER A 39 0.22 -9.51 9.99
CA SER A 39 -0.81 -9.43 11.02
C SER A 39 -2.10 -10.04 10.50
N PHE A 40 -3.06 -10.31 11.36
CA PHE A 40 -4.35 -10.77 10.90
C PHE A 40 -5.50 -10.27 11.78
N VAL A 41 -6.65 -10.17 11.16
CA VAL A 41 -7.91 -9.85 11.82
C VAL A 41 -8.79 -11.10 11.80
N ARG A 42 -9.22 -11.52 12.99
CA ARG A 42 -10.19 -12.59 13.18
C ARG A 42 -11.55 -11.98 13.45
N THR A 43 -12.53 -12.31 12.64
CA THR A 43 -13.94 -11.93 12.83
C THR A 43 -14.80 -13.16 13.05
N GLY A 44 -15.91 -13.04 13.73
CA GLY A 44 -16.86 -14.13 13.99
C GLY A 44 -17.46 -14.09 15.40
N PHE A 45 -17.81 -15.27 15.90
CA PHE A 45 -18.37 -15.44 17.25
C PHE A 45 -17.41 -14.88 18.31
N MET A 46 -17.79 -13.95 19.11
CA MET A 46 -17.01 -13.13 20.06
C MET A 46 -16.44 -11.81 19.48
N GLY A 47 -16.89 -11.38 18.30
CA GLY A 47 -16.49 -10.12 17.70
C GLY A 47 -15.14 -10.16 16.96
N GLU A 48 -14.66 -8.95 16.64
CA GLU A 48 -13.40 -8.74 15.94
C GLU A 48 -12.22 -8.77 16.91
N ARG A 49 -11.15 -9.45 16.51
CA ARG A 49 -9.87 -9.44 17.23
C ARG A 49 -8.70 -9.25 16.28
N VAL A 50 -8.00 -8.13 16.43
CA VAL A 50 -6.78 -7.81 15.69
C VAL A 50 -5.58 -8.41 16.40
N VAL A 51 -4.75 -9.17 15.68
CA VAL A 51 -3.53 -9.81 16.17
C VAL A 51 -2.34 -9.29 15.38
N ILE A 52 -1.57 -8.38 16.00
CA ILE A 52 -0.36 -7.79 15.41
C ILE A 52 0.88 -8.59 15.83
N ASN A 53 0.96 -8.94 17.11
CA ASN A 53 2.07 -9.73 17.66
C ASN A 53 1.48 -10.87 18.49
N GLY A 54 1.85 -12.11 18.20
CA GLY A 54 1.40 -13.28 18.94
C GLY A 54 0.58 -14.25 18.11
N GLY A 55 -0.46 -14.85 18.68
CA GLY A 55 -1.31 -15.80 18.00
C GLY A 55 -2.72 -15.80 18.56
N ALA A 56 -3.63 -16.39 17.80
CA ALA A 56 -4.98 -16.64 18.23
C ALA A 56 -5.50 -17.98 17.68
N PHE A 57 -6.46 -18.54 18.41
CA PHE A 57 -7.20 -19.70 17.91
C PHE A 57 -8.24 -19.22 16.89
N VAL A 58 -8.18 -19.83 15.71
CA VAL A 58 -9.12 -19.61 14.62
C VAL A 58 -9.86 -20.91 14.36
N LEU A 59 -11.18 -20.92 14.64
CA LEU A 59 -12.02 -22.08 14.34
C LEU A 59 -12.66 -21.86 12.97
N PRO A 60 -12.34 -22.68 11.96
CA PRO A 60 -12.72 -22.45 10.56
C PRO A 60 -14.23 -22.32 10.31
N PHE A 61 -15.06 -22.88 11.20
CA PHE A 61 -16.52 -22.90 11.03
C PHE A 61 -17.22 -21.66 11.63
N ILE A 62 -16.56 -20.93 12.52
CA ILE A 62 -17.16 -19.81 13.28
C ILE A 62 -16.34 -18.53 13.23
N HIS A 63 -15.12 -18.60 12.70
CA HIS A 63 -14.26 -17.44 12.56
C HIS A 63 -13.79 -17.30 11.11
N ASP A 64 -13.84 -16.08 10.62
CA ASP A 64 -13.12 -15.67 9.40
C ASP A 64 -11.75 -15.09 9.75
N TYR A 65 -10.82 -15.23 8.83
CA TYR A 65 -9.42 -14.86 8.99
C TYR A 65 -8.97 -14.03 7.79
N THR A 66 -8.61 -12.79 8.04
CA THR A 66 -8.10 -11.88 7.02
C THR A 66 -6.65 -11.52 7.33
N PRO A 67 -5.67 -12.01 6.56
CA PRO A 67 -4.28 -11.63 6.70
C PRO A 67 -4.06 -10.21 6.16
N VAL A 68 -3.13 -9.48 6.78
CA VAL A 68 -2.74 -8.12 6.42
C VAL A 68 -1.23 -8.05 6.37
N ASN A 69 -0.68 -7.62 5.24
CA ASN A 69 0.75 -7.44 5.04
C ASN A 69 1.23 -6.17 5.77
N MET A 70 2.25 -6.32 6.61
CA MET A 70 2.86 -5.23 7.39
C MET A 70 4.15 -4.71 6.80
N ASN A 71 4.64 -5.32 5.72
CA ASN A 71 5.86 -4.90 5.05
C ASN A 71 5.65 -3.57 4.31
N VAL A 72 6.74 -2.83 4.14
CA VAL A 72 6.77 -1.65 3.28
C VAL A 72 6.74 -2.10 1.82
N LEU A 73 5.81 -1.56 1.06
CA LEU A 73 5.62 -1.88 -0.35
C LEU A 73 5.99 -0.65 -1.20
N PRO A 74 6.94 -0.79 -2.13
CA PRO A 74 7.23 0.26 -3.10
C PRO A 74 6.12 0.31 -4.17
N MET A 75 5.65 1.52 -4.49
CA MET A 75 4.62 1.77 -5.49
C MET A 75 5.11 2.85 -6.44
N GLY A 76 5.65 2.41 -7.60
CA GLY A 76 6.13 3.29 -8.65
C GLY A 76 4.96 3.91 -9.43
N ILE A 77 4.99 5.22 -9.61
CA ILE A 77 4.04 5.97 -10.43
C ILE A 77 4.83 6.73 -11.49
N VAL A 78 4.53 6.46 -12.75
CA VAL A 78 5.09 7.15 -13.89
C VAL A 78 4.00 7.94 -14.59
N ARG A 79 4.24 9.23 -14.78
CA ARG A 79 3.35 10.13 -15.54
C ARG A 79 4.19 10.90 -16.54
N SER A 80 4.18 10.45 -17.79
CA SER A 80 5.02 11.00 -18.85
C SER A 80 4.25 11.14 -20.16
N ARG A 81 4.80 11.91 -21.07
CA ARG A 81 4.30 12.10 -22.43
C ARG A 81 2.86 12.61 -22.45
N GLN A 82 1.93 11.85 -23.05
CA GLN A 82 0.51 12.20 -23.11
C GLN A 82 -0.16 12.28 -21.74
N ASP A 83 0.36 11.50 -20.78
CA ASP A 83 -0.12 11.43 -19.41
C ASP A 83 0.59 12.38 -18.46
N ALA A 84 1.53 13.19 -18.96
CA ALA A 84 2.28 14.19 -18.22
C ALA A 84 1.40 15.07 -17.33
N VAL A 85 1.96 15.56 -16.25
CA VAL A 85 1.24 16.40 -15.29
C VAL A 85 1.33 17.87 -15.74
N ILE A 86 0.26 18.62 -15.57
CA ILE A 86 0.21 20.04 -15.93
C ILE A 86 0.43 20.86 -14.67
N THR A 87 1.42 21.77 -14.74
CA THR A 87 1.78 22.70 -13.67
C THR A 87 0.89 23.95 -13.67
N ARG A 88 1.06 24.81 -12.65
CA ARG A 88 0.34 26.09 -12.53
C ARG A 88 0.59 27.02 -13.72
N ASP A 89 1.79 27.02 -14.25
CA ASP A 89 2.21 27.80 -15.43
C ASP A 89 1.89 27.11 -16.77
N ARG A 90 1.09 26.01 -16.71
CA ARG A 90 0.59 25.23 -17.86
C ARG A 90 1.67 24.52 -18.67
N MET A 91 2.80 24.26 -18.03
CA MET A 91 3.82 23.39 -18.60
C MET A 91 3.47 21.93 -18.36
N ARG A 92 3.80 21.05 -19.31
CA ARG A 92 3.74 19.61 -19.14
C ARG A 92 5.05 19.10 -18.55
N VAL A 93 4.93 18.34 -17.50
CA VAL A 93 6.07 17.78 -16.77
C VAL A 93 5.92 16.30 -16.63
N ASP A 94 6.97 15.58 -17.03
CA ASP A 94 7.12 14.16 -16.82
C ASP A 94 7.59 13.92 -15.39
N ILE A 95 6.90 13.05 -14.67
CA ILE A 95 7.19 12.76 -13.27
C ILE A 95 7.26 11.26 -13.09
N GLU A 96 8.32 10.80 -12.47
CA GLU A 96 8.45 9.44 -11.94
C GLU A 96 8.67 9.53 -10.43
N ALA A 97 7.84 8.80 -9.67
CA ALA A 97 7.86 8.84 -8.21
C ALA A 97 7.58 7.48 -7.61
N ASP A 98 8.36 7.12 -6.58
CA ASP A 98 8.18 5.93 -5.78
C ASP A 98 7.57 6.29 -4.42
N PHE A 99 6.44 5.67 -4.10
CA PHE A 99 5.74 5.80 -2.83
C PHE A 99 5.97 4.54 -2.00
N TYR A 100 6.54 4.69 -0.81
CA TYR A 100 6.77 3.59 0.11
C TYR A 100 5.65 3.56 1.15
N VAL A 101 4.79 2.55 1.03
CA VAL A 101 3.54 2.45 1.78
C VAL A 101 3.55 1.20 2.64
N ARG A 102 3.01 1.30 3.86
CA ARG A 102 2.76 0.14 4.72
C ARG A 102 1.45 0.32 5.48
N VAL A 103 0.94 -0.76 6.06
CA VAL A 103 -0.15 -0.67 7.03
C VAL A 103 0.41 -0.12 8.35
N GLN A 104 -0.25 0.88 8.92
CA GLN A 104 0.16 1.43 10.20
C GLN A 104 0.07 0.36 11.30
N PRO A 105 1.10 0.17 12.16
CA PRO A 105 1.16 -0.91 13.14
C PRO A 105 0.30 -0.63 14.39
N THR A 106 -0.94 -0.19 14.18
CA THR A 106 -1.95 0.01 15.22
C THR A 106 -3.13 -0.94 15.01
N ARG A 107 -3.81 -1.31 16.10
CA ARG A 107 -4.96 -2.21 15.99
C ARG A 107 -6.07 -1.63 15.12
N GLU A 108 -6.32 -0.33 15.25
CA GLU A 108 -7.33 0.38 14.45
C GLU A 108 -6.99 0.36 12.97
N ALA A 109 -5.74 0.71 12.62
CA ALA A 109 -5.31 0.75 11.22
C ALA A 109 -5.33 -0.64 10.57
N VAL A 110 -4.89 -1.69 11.29
CA VAL A 110 -4.95 -3.07 10.80
C VAL A 110 -6.40 -3.53 10.60
N SER A 111 -7.32 -3.15 11.50
CA SER A 111 -8.75 -3.42 11.35
C SER A 111 -9.32 -2.72 10.12
N ILE A 112 -9.03 -1.42 9.96
CA ILE A 112 -9.46 -0.64 8.79
C ILE A 112 -8.88 -1.22 7.50
N ALA A 113 -7.60 -1.56 7.47
CA ALA A 113 -6.96 -2.16 6.31
C ALA A 113 -7.57 -3.53 5.96
N ALA A 114 -7.86 -4.37 6.95
CA ALA A 114 -8.53 -5.64 6.73
C ALA A 114 -9.95 -5.45 6.17
N ALA A 115 -10.69 -4.46 6.65
CA ALA A 115 -12.05 -4.16 6.20
C ALA A 115 -12.11 -3.54 4.79
N THR A 116 -11.19 -2.61 4.48
CA THR A 116 -11.20 -1.85 3.22
C THR A 116 -10.44 -2.51 2.09
N LEU A 117 -9.30 -3.11 2.40
CA LEU A 117 -8.38 -3.72 1.43
C LEU A 117 -8.44 -5.25 1.47
N GLY A 118 -8.66 -5.82 2.64
CA GLY A 118 -8.75 -7.26 2.83
C GLY A 118 -7.46 -7.97 2.40
N ARG A 119 -7.61 -9.10 1.72
CA ARG A 119 -6.49 -9.92 1.22
C ARG A 119 -5.64 -9.25 0.15
N ARG A 120 -6.11 -8.16 -0.46
CA ARG A 120 -5.34 -7.39 -1.47
C ARG A 120 -4.07 -6.80 -0.90
N THR A 121 -3.97 -6.62 0.42
CA THR A 121 -2.72 -6.23 1.08
C THR A 121 -1.60 -7.23 0.87
N MET A 122 -1.94 -8.51 0.64
CA MET A 122 -0.99 -9.59 0.35
C MET A 122 -0.58 -9.65 -1.12
N GLU A 123 -1.24 -8.89 -2.00
CA GLU A 123 -1.02 -8.87 -3.44
C GLU A 123 -0.59 -7.45 -3.88
N PRO A 124 0.73 -7.18 -3.97
CA PRO A 124 1.25 -5.84 -4.24
C PRO A 124 0.69 -5.19 -5.52
N GLU A 125 0.49 -5.96 -6.58
CA GLU A 125 -0.04 -5.45 -7.85
C GLU A 125 -1.51 -5.00 -7.75
N GLN A 126 -2.34 -5.76 -7.03
CA GLN A 126 -3.73 -5.36 -6.81
C GLN A 126 -3.81 -4.12 -5.92
N LEU A 127 -2.95 -4.05 -4.91
CA LEU A 127 -2.86 -2.89 -4.03
C LEU A 127 -2.38 -1.67 -4.81
N HIS A 128 -1.35 -1.81 -5.66
CA HIS A 128 -0.88 -0.76 -6.56
C HIS A 128 -2.00 -0.22 -7.46
N THR A 129 -2.77 -1.11 -8.09
CA THR A 129 -3.90 -0.71 -8.96
C THR A 129 -4.95 0.10 -8.19
N LEU A 130 -5.24 -0.27 -6.94
CA LEU A 130 -6.20 0.46 -6.09
C LEU A 130 -5.70 1.83 -5.64
N LEU A 131 -4.40 1.95 -5.35
CA LEU A 131 -3.84 3.16 -4.76
C LEU A 131 -3.27 4.13 -5.79
N SER A 132 -2.94 3.66 -7.01
CA SER A 132 -2.34 4.48 -8.07
C SER A 132 -3.13 5.78 -8.35
N GLY A 133 -4.46 5.69 -8.38
CA GLY A 133 -5.31 6.86 -8.56
C GLY A 133 -5.17 7.91 -7.46
N LYS A 134 -4.95 7.49 -6.21
CA LYS A 134 -4.74 8.40 -5.07
C LYS A 134 -3.40 9.12 -5.20
N PHE A 135 -2.33 8.39 -5.57
CA PHE A 135 -1.01 8.99 -5.78
C PHE A 135 -0.99 9.96 -6.96
N ILE A 136 -1.59 9.57 -8.08
CA ILE A 136 -1.72 10.45 -9.26
C ILE A 136 -2.50 11.72 -8.91
N SER A 137 -3.56 11.61 -8.13
CA SER A 137 -4.33 12.76 -7.66
C SER A 137 -3.49 13.68 -6.77
N ALA A 138 -2.71 13.14 -5.83
CA ALA A 138 -1.83 13.91 -4.98
C ALA A 138 -0.73 14.64 -5.78
N ILE A 139 -0.07 13.95 -6.71
CA ILE A 139 0.93 14.52 -7.63
C ILE A 139 0.32 15.69 -8.41
N ARG A 140 -0.82 15.48 -9.06
CA ARG A 140 -1.50 16.50 -9.87
C ARG A 140 -1.97 17.71 -9.06
N SER A 141 -2.52 17.48 -7.87
CA SER A 141 -2.98 18.56 -7.00
C SER A 141 -1.85 19.52 -6.69
N VAL A 142 -0.73 19.01 -6.22
CA VAL A 142 0.42 19.85 -5.84
C VAL A 142 1.09 20.48 -7.06
N ALA A 143 1.23 19.74 -8.17
CA ALA A 143 1.79 20.29 -9.41
C ALA A 143 0.97 21.48 -9.96
N SER A 144 -0.35 21.43 -9.83
CA SER A 144 -1.22 22.55 -10.25
C SER A 144 -1.06 23.81 -9.41
N GLU A 145 -0.43 23.74 -8.24
CA GLU A 145 -0.16 24.87 -7.35
C GLU A 145 1.23 25.49 -7.55
N MET A 146 2.15 24.76 -8.17
CA MET A 146 3.55 25.16 -8.35
C MET A 146 3.88 25.36 -9.84
N THR A 147 4.81 26.27 -10.14
CA THR A 147 5.40 26.36 -11.48
C THR A 147 6.44 25.26 -11.67
N MET A 148 6.79 24.96 -12.92
CA MET A 148 7.83 23.98 -13.22
C MET A 148 9.18 24.39 -12.57
N GLU A 149 9.56 25.64 -12.65
CA GLU A 149 10.76 26.19 -12.02
C GLU A 149 10.75 26.00 -10.49
N GLN A 150 9.61 26.30 -9.82
CA GLN A 150 9.44 26.07 -8.39
C GLN A 150 9.55 24.58 -8.03
N MET A 151 9.03 23.68 -8.85
CA MET A 151 9.14 22.24 -8.62
C MET A 151 10.59 21.75 -8.69
N HIS A 152 11.40 22.31 -9.57
CA HIS A 152 12.84 22.02 -9.66
C HIS A 152 13.64 22.62 -8.51
N GLU A 153 13.49 23.92 -8.27
CA GLU A 153 14.27 24.63 -7.24
C GLU A 153 13.87 24.24 -5.82
N GLN A 154 12.58 24.03 -5.60
CA GLN A 154 11.99 23.68 -4.30
C GLN A 154 11.49 22.22 -4.27
N ARG A 155 12.28 21.31 -4.87
CA ARG A 155 11.91 19.89 -4.98
C ARG A 155 11.53 19.26 -3.62
N GLY A 156 12.22 19.65 -2.55
CA GLY A 156 11.92 19.18 -1.20
C GLY A 156 10.54 19.60 -0.70
N ASP A 157 10.12 20.84 -0.99
CA ASP A 157 8.79 21.34 -0.64
C ASP A 157 7.71 20.62 -1.47
N TYR A 158 7.95 20.44 -2.76
CA TYR A 158 7.05 19.66 -3.62
C TYR A 158 6.83 18.22 -3.09
N VAL A 159 7.91 17.51 -2.75
CA VAL A 159 7.84 16.16 -2.16
C VAL A 159 7.08 16.17 -0.84
N ALA A 160 7.33 17.16 0.03
CA ALA A 160 6.65 17.26 1.32
C ALA A 160 5.14 17.48 1.17
N ARG A 161 4.72 18.33 0.22
CA ARG A 161 3.30 18.59 -0.08
C ARG A 161 2.63 17.35 -0.70
N VAL A 162 3.29 16.67 -1.65
CA VAL A 162 2.78 15.42 -2.23
C VAL A 162 2.62 14.35 -1.16
N LYS A 163 3.62 14.22 -0.26
CA LYS A 163 3.55 13.30 0.88
C LYS A 163 2.36 13.60 1.79
N ALA A 164 2.15 14.88 2.15
CA ALA A 164 1.04 15.27 3.02
C ALA A 164 -0.32 14.98 2.37
N ASN A 165 -0.49 15.31 1.10
CA ASN A 165 -1.72 15.10 0.35
C ASN A 165 -2.05 13.60 0.18
N ALA A 166 -1.04 12.79 -0.15
CA ALA A 166 -1.20 11.35 -0.28
C ALA A 166 -1.47 10.67 1.07
N ALA A 167 -0.80 11.11 2.15
CA ALA A 167 -0.95 10.53 3.48
C ALA A 167 -2.39 10.63 4.00
N GLU A 168 -3.08 11.75 3.78
CA GLU A 168 -4.47 11.93 4.17
C GLU A 168 -5.40 10.91 3.47
N ALA A 169 -5.21 10.73 2.16
CA ALA A 169 -5.98 9.77 1.37
C ALA A 169 -5.71 8.31 1.75
N LEU A 170 -4.48 7.98 2.19
CA LEU A 170 -4.08 6.64 2.61
C LEU A 170 -4.56 6.29 4.01
N ALA A 171 -4.59 7.25 4.93
CA ALA A 171 -5.03 7.06 6.30
C ALA A 171 -6.46 6.48 6.39
N GLN A 172 -7.34 6.84 5.46
CA GLN A 172 -8.69 6.30 5.34
C GLN A 172 -8.74 4.78 5.13
N ASN A 173 -7.65 4.19 4.66
CA ASN A 173 -7.50 2.76 4.44
C ASN A 173 -6.59 2.08 5.49
N GLY A 174 -6.22 2.78 6.57
CA GLY A 174 -5.30 2.26 7.58
C GLY A 174 -3.86 2.17 7.10
N LEU A 175 -3.51 2.86 6.00
CA LEU A 175 -2.18 2.89 5.44
C LEU A 175 -1.43 4.14 5.91
N GLU A 176 -0.12 4.03 6.04
CA GLU A 176 0.78 5.16 6.24
C GLU A 176 1.79 5.25 5.11
N LEU A 177 2.16 6.47 4.76
CA LEU A 177 3.17 6.77 3.77
C LEU A 177 4.51 7.02 4.49
N GLU A 178 5.42 6.06 4.39
CA GLU A 178 6.72 6.14 5.05
C GLU A 178 7.60 7.19 4.38
N SER A 179 7.76 7.06 3.06
CA SER A 179 8.55 8.01 2.27
C SER A 179 8.01 8.15 0.84
N VAL A 180 8.38 9.25 0.21
CA VAL A 180 8.17 9.52 -1.22
C VAL A 180 9.52 9.90 -1.81
N ALA A 181 9.91 9.25 -2.90
CA ALA A 181 11.07 9.59 -3.70
C ALA A 181 10.57 9.99 -5.10
N ILE A 182 10.93 11.17 -5.55
CA ILE A 182 10.72 11.56 -6.94
C ILE A 182 12.04 11.23 -7.65
N THR A 183 12.01 10.28 -8.57
CA THR A 183 13.18 9.80 -9.28
C THR A 183 13.46 10.64 -10.50
N ASP A 184 12.40 11.04 -11.20
CA ASP A 184 12.51 11.90 -12.35
C ASP A 184 11.51 13.05 -12.30
N LEU A 185 11.94 14.23 -12.78
CA LEU A 185 11.13 15.43 -12.88
C LEU A 185 11.70 16.27 -14.02
N ASP A 186 11.14 16.15 -15.19
CA ASP A 186 11.65 16.84 -16.38
C ASP A 186 10.49 17.42 -17.22
N GLN A 187 10.84 18.31 -18.13
CA GLN A 187 9.88 18.87 -19.07
C GLN A 187 9.53 17.82 -20.13
N THR A 188 8.24 17.66 -20.39
CA THR A 188 7.76 16.77 -21.46
C THR A 188 8.18 17.29 -22.82
N ASP A 189 8.58 16.39 -23.73
CA ASP A 189 8.94 16.72 -25.11
C ASP A 189 7.81 17.45 -25.85
N LEU A 190 8.20 18.40 -26.70
CA LEU A 190 7.27 19.26 -27.45
C LEU A 190 6.27 18.50 -28.32
N GLU A 191 6.64 17.34 -28.81
CA GLU A 191 5.78 16.51 -29.65
C GLU A 191 4.48 16.03 -28.97
N TYR A 192 4.48 15.99 -27.62
CA TYR A 192 3.33 15.55 -26.83
C TYR A 192 2.38 16.68 -26.45
N PHE A 193 2.70 17.94 -26.81
CA PHE A 193 1.78 19.06 -26.67
C PHE A 193 0.77 19.07 -27.79
N ASN A 194 -0.51 19.17 -27.47
CA ASN A 194 -1.57 19.24 -28.46
C ASN A 194 -1.93 20.71 -28.75
N PRO A 195 -1.57 21.27 -29.92
CA PRO A 195 -1.85 22.68 -30.25
C PRO A 195 -3.35 23.01 -30.28
N SER A 196 -4.20 22.01 -30.46
CA SER A 196 -5.65 22.18 -30.45
C SER A 196 -6.24 22.31 -29.06
N ASN A 197 -5.46 21.97 -28.02
CA ASN A 197 -5.84 22.13 -26.63
C ASN A 197 -5.36 23.50 -26.13
N ARG A 198 -6.29 24.31 -25.61
CA ARG A 198 -5.99 25.67 -25.13
C ARG A 198 -4.86 25.70 -24.09
N PHE A 199 -4.84 24.75 -23.18
CA PHE A 199 -3.82 24.68 -22.13
C PHE A 199 -2.43 24.37 -22.68
N ASP A 200 -2.37 23.44 -23.63
CA ASP A 200 -1.11 23.06 -24.27
C ASP A 200 -0.61 24.18 -25.20
N ALA A 201 -1.52 24.87 -25.89
CA ALA A 201 -1.17 26.02 -26.74
C ALA A 201 -0.59 27.18 -25.93
N GLU A 202 -1.14 27.47 -24.74
CA GLU A 202 -0.59 28.50 -23.86
C GLU A 202 0.79 28.08 -23.29
N GLY A 203 0.98 26.78 -22.95
CA GLY A 203 2.26 26.22 -22.54
C GLY A 203 3.33 26.32 -23.63
N LEU A 204 2.99 25.96 -24.87
CA LEU A 204 3.89 26.07 -26.03
C LEU A 204 4.31 27.53 -26.29
N THR A 205 3.39 28.49 -26.19
CA THR A 205 3.69 29.90 -26.40
C THR A 205 4.73 30.38 -25.38
N ARG A 206 4.55 30.07 -24.10
CA ARG A 206 5.51 30.41 -23.03
C ARG A 206 6.87 29.77 -23.25
N LEU A 207 6.88 28.50 -23.63
CA LEU A 207 8.13 27.78 -23.88
C LEU A 207 8.93 28.39 -25.03
N MET A 208 8.23 28.78 -26.13
CA MET A 208 8.86 29.46 -27.27
C MET A 208 9.40 30.84 -26.86
N GLU A 209 8.68 31.60 -26.05
CA GLU A 209 9.15 32.90 -25.53
C GLU A 209 10.40 32.75 -24.66
N ASP A 210 10.47 31.70 -23.84
CA ASP A 210 11.63 31.41 -22.98
C ASP A 210 12.84 30.94 -23.78
N ILE A 211 12.63 30.15 -24.84
CA ILE A 211 13.70 29.74 -25.77
C ILE A 211 14.24 30.93 -26.53
N ASP A 212 13.37 31.79 -27.06
CA ASP A 212 13.76 33.02 -27.78
C ASP A 212 14.57 33.97 -26.87
N ARG A 213 14.12 34.13 -25.63
CA ARG A 213 14.83 34.97 -24.63
C ARG A 213 16.23 34.42 -24.31
N LYS A 214 16.40 33.09 -24.22
CA LYS A 214 17.69 32.44 -23.97
C LYS A 214 18.61 32.44 -25.18
N SER A 215 18.07 32.48 -26.40
CA SER A 215 18.84 32.50 -27.63
C SER A 215 19.44 33.88 -27.98
N VAL A 216 18.97 34.96 -27.32
CA VAL A 216 19.41 36.36 -27.56
C VAL A 216 20.53 36.79 -26.58
N VAL A 217 20.93 35.96 -25.64
CA VAL A 217 22.05 36.16 -24.70
C VAL A 217 23.26 35.34 -25.11
#